data_85b9c65301c213ed63e05dcbf932c72f
#
_entry.id   85b9c65301c213ed63e05dcbf932c72f
#
_cell.length_a   1.000
_cell.length_b   1.000
_cell.length_c   1.000
_cell.angle_alpha   90.00
_cell.angle_beta   90.00
_cell.angle_gamma   90.00
#
_symmetry.space_group_name_H-M   'P 1'
#
loop_
_entity.id
_entity.type
_entity.pdbx_description
1 polymer ?
#
loop_
_entity_poly.entity_id
_entity_poly.type
_entity_poly.pdbx_seq_one_letter_code
_entity_poly.pdbx_strand_id
1 'polypeptide(L)'
;ALNDISNLGLNIMTIEDPIEISFPGISQTQVNSKIGLNFADGLKAILRQDPDVIMVGEIRDKETASVAIRASMTGHLVLSTLHTNTTIGAINRLKDLGIDPYLISSSLNCIVAQRLLKKYCNDCKENSLKLVSDFSENLIKLEGCSICNYTGYQGRVAIFDYLKVDNALKSSISNNEFISENANIGQTNLKNEAQKLVDKNIVPKFEAKRMSIDIK
;
A
#
# COMPACT_ATOMS: atom_id res chain seq x y z
N ALA A 1 10.08 -5.98 1.02
CA ALA A 1 10.58 -5.05 2.07
C ALA A 1 11.08 -5.82 3.29
N LEU A 2 10.20 -6.46 4.13
CA LEU A 2 10.69 -7.15 5.34
C LEU A 2 11.75 -8.21 5.04
N ASN A 3 11.52 -9.05 4.05
CA ASN A 3 12.49 -10.08 3.63
C ASN A 3 13.84 -9.49 3.15
N ASP A 4 13.83 -8.28 2.60
CA ASP A 4 15.05 -7.64 2.11
C ASP A 4 15.92 -7.09 3.25
N ILE A 5 15.29 -6.70 4.36
CA ILE A 5 15.98 -6.15 5.54
C ILE A 5 16.25 -7.21 6.62
N SER A 6 15.60 -8.38 6.57
CA SER A 6 15.79 -9.46 7.55
C SER A 6 17.24 -9.97 7.61
N ASN A 7 17.98 -9.84 6.51
CA ASN A 7 19.38 -10.27 6.42
C ASN A 7 20.39 -9.25 7.01
N LEU A 8 19.92 -8.11 7.53
CA LEU A 8 20.80 -7.05 8.06
C LEU A 8 21.15 -7.21 9.54
N GLY A 9 20.73 -8.30 10.18
CA GLY A 9 20.97 -8.55 11.60
C GLY A 9 20.15 -7.68 12.56
N LEU A 10 19.04 -7.10 12.04
CA LEU A 10 18.12 -6.25 12.81
C LEU A 10 17.10 -7.09 13.57
N ASN A 11 16.71 -6.63 14.76
CA ASN A 11 15.59 -7.19 15.50
C ASN A 11 14.26 -6.69 14.89
N ILE A 12 13.64 -7.54 14.08
CA ILE A 12 12.40 -7.23 13.38
C ILE A 12 11.23 -7.91 14.08
N MET A 13 10.24 -7.12 14.46
CA MET A 13 9.03 -7.60 15.12
C MET A 13 7.77 -7.14 14.40
N THR A 14 6.76 -8.01 14.35
CA THR A 14 5.48 -7.68 13.71
C THR A 14 4.29 -7.94 14.63
N ILE A 15 3.20 -7.21 14.39
CA ILE A 15 1.86 -7.50 14.92
C ILE A 15 0.87 -7.52 13.76
N GLU A 16 0.16 -8.65 13.55
CA GLU A 16 -0.61 -8.94 12.35
C GLU A 16 -2.00 -9.54 12.67
N ASP A 17 -2.95 -9.41 11.74
CA ASP A 17 -4.31 -9.97 11.88
C ASP A 17 -4.87 -10.45 10.52
N PRO A 18 -4.67 -11.73 10.15
CA PRO A 18 -3.73 -12.70 10.72
C PRO A 18 -2.30 -12.59 10.15
N ILE A 19 -1.40 -13.50 10.60
CA ILE A 19 -0.10 -13.71 9.94
C ILE A 19 -0.36 -14.47 8.63
N GLU A 20 -0.14 -13.80 7.49
CA GLU A 20 -0.35 -14.39 6.16
C GLU A 20 0.83 -15.26 5.70
N ILE A 21 2.05 -14.81 6.00
CA ILE A 21 3.29 -15.48 5.62
C ILE A 21 4.25 -15.49 6.80
N SER A 22 4.76 -16.67 7.14
CA SER A 22 5.80 -16.80 8.17
C SER A 22 7.19 -16.54 7.58
N PHE A 23 7.95 -15.68 8.24
CA PHE A 23 9.32 -15.33 7.85
C PHE A 23 10.32 -15.84 8.88
N PRO A 24 11.27 -16.71 8.51
CA PRO A 24 12.36 -17.08 9.39
C PRO A 24 13.15 -15.84 9.86
N GLY A 25 13.46 -15.78 11.15
CA GLY A 25 14.24 -14.67 11.74
C GLY A 25 13.45 -13.40 12.04
N ILE A 26 12.13 -13.39 11.84
CA ILE A 26 11.23 -12.29 12.24
C ILE A 26 10.33 -12.78 13.38
N SER A 27 10.24 -12.00 14.46
CA SER A 27 9.32 -12.27 15.56
C SER A 27 7.93 -11.77 15.22
N GLN A 28 7.03 -12.68 14.85
CA GLN A 28 5.68 -12.35 14.39
C GLN A 28 4.66 -12.65 15.49
N THR A 29 3.85 -11.66 15.86
CA THR A 29 2.77 -11.78 16.84
C THR A 29 1.42 -11.63 16.13
N GLN A 30 0.50 -12.56 16.38
CA GLN A 30 -0.86 -12.47 15.84
C GLN A 30 -1.81 -11.87 16.86
N VAL A 31 -2.63 -10.92 16.42
CA VAL A 31 -3.77 -10.40 17.20
C VAL A 31 -4.68 -11.53 17.63
N ASN A 32 -5.15 -11.49 18.87
CA ASN A 32 -6.07 -12.47 19.41
C ASN A 32 -7.12 -11.80 20.32
N SER A 33 -8.24 -11.44 19.74
CA SER A 33 -9.34 -10.76 20.42
C SER A 33 -9.95 -11.59 21.56
N LYS A 34 -9.85 -12.93 21.51
CA LYS A 34 -10.40 -13.83 22.57
C LYS A 34 -9.68 -13.66 23.90
N ILE A 35 -8.40 -13.27 23.88
CA ILE A 35 -7.60 -13.00 25.08
C ILE A 35 -7.32 -11.50 25.27
N GLY A 36 -7.99 -10.65 24.50
CA GLY A 36 -7.84 -9.19 24.60
C GLY A 36 -6.58 -8.62 23.95
N LEU A 37 -5.78 -9.42 23.22
CA LEU A 37 -4.58 -8.95 22.53
C LEU A 37 -4.99 -8.25 21.22
N ASN A 38 -4.97 -6.93 21.22
CA ASN A 38 -5.20 -6.06 20.08
C ASN A 38 -3.90 -5.47 19.53
N PHE A 39 -3.98 -4.69 18.43
CA PHE A 39 -2.81 -4.04 17.81
C PHE A 39 -2.08 -3.11 18.75
N ALA A 40 -2.79 -2.26 19.50
CA ALA A 40 -2.19 -1.28 20.39
C ALA A 40 -1.42 -1.94 21.55
N ASP A 41 -2.02 -2.96 22.18
CA ASP A 41 -1.39 -3.66 23.31
C ASP A 41 -0.23 -4.54 22.86
N GLY A 42 -0.35 -5.22 21.71
CA GLY A 42 0.75 -5.96 21.12
C GLY A 42 1.92 -5.06 20.75
N LEU A 43 1.65 -3.89 20.16
CA LEU A 43 2.69 -2.91 19.83
C LEU A 43 3.38 -2.35 21.07
N LYS A 44 2.64 -2.04 22.15
CA LYS A 44 3.22 -1.65 23.45
C LYS A 44 4.12 -2.75 24.04
N ALA A 45 3.78 -4.03 23.85
CA ALA A 45 4.60 -5.14 24.30
C ALA A 45 5.87 -5.27 23.45
N ILE A 46 5.78 -5.16 22.13
CA ILE A 46 6.88 -5.18 21.18
C ILE A 46 7.92 -4.11 21.53
N LEU A 47 7.52 -2.89 21.84
CA LEU A 47 8.41 -1.78 22.20
C LEU A 47 9.30 -2.05 23.44
N ARG A 48 8.98 -3.06 24.24
CA ARG A 48 9.80 -3.48 25.40
C ARG A 48 10.76 -4.63 25.09
N GLN A 49 10.84 -5.03 23.83
CA GLN A 49 11.67 -6.13 23.35
C GLN A 49 12.87 -5.65 22.52
N ASP A 50 13.21 -4.36 22.66
CA ASP A 50 14.34 -3.72 21.95
C ASP A 50 14.33 -3.96 20.42
N PRO A 51 13.23 -3.63 19.72
CA PRO A 51 13.14 -3.83 18.29
C PRO A 51 13.88 -2.72 17.51
N ASP A 52 14.51 -3.06 16.39
CA ASP A 52 15.00 -2.06 15.42
C ASP A 52 13.90 -1.69 14.42
N VAL A 53 13.12 -2.69 13.99
CA VAL A 53 12.05 -2.55 12.98
C VAL A 53 10.77 -3.13 13.52
N ILE A 54 9.71 -2.37 13.41
CA ILE A 54 8.36 -2.77 13.82
C ILE A 54 7.44 -2.73 12.59
N MET A 55 6.72 -3.82 12.31
CA MET A 55 5.62 -3.80 11.36
C MET A 55 4.29 -3.97 12.08
N VAL A 56 3.41 -3.00 11.91
CA VAL A 56 2.01 -3.07 12.34
C VAL A 56 1.20 -3.40 11.11
N GLY A 57 0.56 -4.56 11.10
CA GLY A 57 -0.19 -5.06 9.94
C GLY A 57 -1.12 -4.01 9.37
N GLU A 58 -1.87 -3.31 10.24
CA GLU A 58 -2.68 -2.16 9.85
C GLU A 58 -2.96 -1.21 11.03
N ILE A 59 -3.24 0.05 10.70
CA ILE A 59 -3.70 1.06 11.65
C ILE A 59 -5.17 1.39 11.35
N ARG A 60 -6.06 1.01 12.27
CA ARG A 60 -7.51 1.26 12.16
C ARG A 60 -8.02 2.33 13.12
N ASP A 61 -7.32 2.56 14.23
CA ASP A 61 -7.77 3.37 15.35
C ASP A 61 -6.69 4.33 15.85
N LYS A 62 -7.13 5.32 16.65
CA LYS A 62 -6.28 6.37 17.19
C LYS A 62 -5.20 5.84 18.13
N GLU A 63 -5.51 4.83 18.94
CA GLU A 63 -4.59 4.30 19.93
C GLU A 63 -3.39 3.65 19.26
N THR A 64 -3.65 2.72 18.32
CA THR A 64 -2.62 2.07 17.51
C THR A 64 -1.78 3.09 16.75
N ALA A 65 -2.41 4.08 16.09
CA ALA A 65 -1.72 5.15 15.39
C ALA A 65 -0.79 5.95 16.31
N SER A 66 -1.28 6.31 17.50
CA SER A 66 -0.50 7.10 18.46
C SER A 66 0.73 6.36 18.98
N VAL A 67 0.59 5.04 19.25
CA VAL A 67 1.72 4.21 19.70
C VAL A 67 2.75 4.04 18.57
N ALA A 68 2.29 3.75 17.34
CA ALA A 68 3.16 3.59 16.16
C ALA A 68 3.97 4.87 15.85
N ILE A 69 3.31 6.03 15.89
CA ILE A 69 3.96 7.33 15.67
C ILE A 69 5.00 7.62 16.75
N ARG A 70 4.67 7.41 18.03
CA ARG A 70 5.65 7.59 19.11
C ARG A 70 6.86 6.65 18.98
N ALA A 71 6.62 5.41 18.58
CA ALA A 71 7.69 4.46 18.30
C ALA A 71 8.65 4.99 17.21
N SER A 72 8.11 5.52 16.10
CA SER A 72 8.94 6.08 15.05
C SER A 72 9.74 7.31 15.49
N MET A 73 9.18 8.14 16.38
CA MET A 73 9.87 9.32 16.94
C MET A 73 10.99 8.95 17.93
N THR A 74 10.95 7.75 18.51
CA THR A 74 11.99 7.23 19.43
C THR A 74 13.07 6.40 18.73
N GLY A 75 13.13 6.43 17.39
CA GLY A 75 14.23 5.88 16.60
C GLY A 75 13.94 4.55 15.92
N HIS A 76 12.78 3.95 16.13
CA HIS A 76 12.40 2.70 15.48
C HIS A 76 11.96 2.93 14.02
N LEU A 77 12.31 2.04 13.12
CA LEU A 77 11.69 1.99 11.79
C LEU A 77 10.31 1.34 11.91
N VAL A 78 9.26 2.14 11.76
CA VAL A 78 7.87 1.64 11.82
C VAL A 78 7.28 1.55 10.42
N LEU A 79 6.83 0.35 10.06
CA LEU A 79 6.11 0.05 8.83
C LEU A 79 4.67 -0.28 9.17
N SER A 80 3.71 0.26 8.42
CA SER A 80 2.30 -0.09 8.59
C SER A 80 1.50 0.08 7.32
N THR A 81 0.29 -0.47 7.30
CA THR A 81 -0.68 -0.22 6.24
C THR A 81 -1.84 0.64 6.72
N LEU A 82 -2.40 1.40 5.80
CA LEU A 82 -3.64 2.16 5.96
C LEU A 82 -4.57 1.84 4.78
N HIS A 83 -5.86 1.70 5.05
CA HIS A 83 -6.85 1.48 3.99
C HIS A 83 -7.20 2.80 3.31
N THR A 84 -6.33 3.26 2.41
CA THR A 84 -6.51 4.47 1.61
C THR A 84 -6.21 4.23 0.15
N ASN A 85 -6.80 5.03 -0.72
CA ASN A 85 -6.68 4.87 -2.15
C ASN A 85 -5.49 5.63 -2.74
N THR A 86 -5.02 6.67 -2.05
CA THR A 86 -3.98 7.58 -2.50
C THR A 86 -2.94 7.81 -1.41
N THR A 87 -1.76 8.30 -1.80
CA THR A 87 -0.70 8.65 -0.86
C THR A 87 -1.12 9.82 0.05
N ILE A 88 -1.81 10.83 -0.50
CA ILE A 88 -2.34 11.96 0.29
C ILE A 88 -3.49 11.51 1.18
N GLY A 89 -4.34 10.59 0.72
CA GLY A 89 -5.41 10.00 1.52
C GLY A 89 -4.89 9.36 2.81
N ALA A 90 -3.65 8.82 2.82
CA ALA A 90 -3.05 8.30 4.04
C ALA A 90 -2.79 9.38 5.09
N ILE A 91 -2.35 10.58 4.67
CA ILE A 91 -2.16 11.72 5.57
C ILE A 91 -3.50 12.16 6.17
N ASN A 92 -4.51 12.32 5.31
CA ASN A 92 -5.86 12.70 5.74
C ASN A 92 -6.44 11.66 6.70
N ARG A 93 -6.26 10.37 6.40
CA ARG A 93 -6.72 9.28 7.27
C ARG A 93 -6.11 9.32 8.67
N LEU A 94 -4.82 9.65 8.79
CA LEU A 94 -4.18 9.84 10.10
C LEU A 94 -4.75 11.05 10.85
N LYS A 95 -5.04 12.16 10.14
CA LYS A 95 -5.74 13.32 10.71
C LYS A 95 -7.15 12.94 11.19
N ASP A 96 -7.91 12.19 10.39
CA ASP A 96 -9.27 11.72 10.72
C ASP A 96 -9.29 10.79 11.94
N LEU A 97 -8.24 10.01 12.15
CA LEU A 97 -8.04 9.22 13.36
C LEU A 97 -7.72 10.07 14.58
N GLY A 98 -7.60 11.39 14.41
CA GLY A 98 -7.36 12.37 15.49
C GLY A 98 -5.90 12.42 15.92
N ILE A 99 -4.96 12.15 15.00
CA ILE A 99 -3.54 12.36 15.22
C ILE A 99 -3.19 13.81 14.92
N ASP A 100 -2.42 14.43 15.84
CA ASP A 100 -1.96 15.79 15.67
C ASP A 100 -1.10 15.95 14.40
N PRO A 101 -1.36 16.96 13.54
CA PRO A 101 -0.60 17.22 12.33
C PRO A 101 0.91 17.35 12.54
N TYR A 102 1.33 17.92 13.66
CA TYR A 102 2.73 18.02 14.03
C TYR A 102 3.37 16.63 14.22
N LEU A 103 2.67 15.71 14.88
CA LEU A 103 3.16 14.35 15.08
C LEU A 103 3.26 13.59 13.75
N ILE A 104 2.27 13.76 12.86
CA ILE A 104 2.29 13.17 11.51
C ILE A 104 3.52 13.69 10.74
N SER A 105 3.70 15.01 10.69
CA SER A 105 4.81 15.62 9.96
C SER A 105 6.18 15.23 10.49
N SER A 106 6.31 15.02 11.79
CA SER A 106 7.57 14.67 12.46
C SER A 106 7.94 13.19 12.29
N SER A 107 6.95 12.31 12.16
CA SER A 107 7.16 10.85 12.12
C SER A 107 7.17 10.28 10.70
N LEU A 108 6.39 10.87 9.77
CA LEU A 108 6.15 10.31 8.46
C LEU A 108 7.30 10.65 7.49
N ASN A 109 7.92 9.63 6.91
CA ASN A 109 9.03 9.78 5.99
C ASN A 109 8.65 9.43 4.54
N CYS A 110 7.77 8.44 4.38
CA CYS A 110 7.40 7.92 3.08
C CYS A 110 6.00 7.30 3.11
N ILE A 111 5.27 7.46 2.03
CA ILE A 111 4.01 6.78 1.79
C ILE A 111 4.08 6.08 0.44
N VAL A 112 3.61 4.84 0.39
CA VAL A 112 3.53 4.05 -0.84
C VAL A 112 2.08 3.62 -1.03
N ALA A 113 1.44 4.07 -2.09
CA ALA A 113 0.16 3.52 -2.52
C ALA A 113 0.39 2.42 -3.56
N GLN A 114 -0.36 1.33 -3.45
CA GLN A 114 -0.24 0.16 -4.32
C GLN A 114 -1.59 -0.17 -4.95
N ARG A 115 -1.55 -0.61 -6.21
CA ARG A 115 -2.68 -1.22 -6.91
C ARG A 115 -2.24 -2.48 -7.63
N LEU A 116 -3.18 -3.42 -7.74
CA LEU A 116 -2.98 -4.65 -8.49
C LEU A 116 -3.85 -4.61 -9.75
N LEU A 117 -3.22 -4.73 -10.91
CA LEU A 117 -3.87 -4.81 -12.21
C LEU A 117 -3.82 -6.24 -12.73
N LYS A 118 -4.89 -6.71 -13.35
CA LYS A 118 -4.93 -8.02 -14.01
C LYS A 118 -4.10 -7.98 -15.27
N LYS A 119 -3.23 -8.97 -15.44
CA LYS A 119 -2.45 -9.14 -16.67
C LYS A 119 -3.23 -9.91 -17.71
N TYR A 120 -2.96 -9.65 -18.99
CA TYR A 120 -3.38 -10.56 -20.05
C TYR A 120 -2.88 -11.97 -19.78
N CYS A 121 -3.65 -12.96 -20.19
CA CYS A 121 -3.16 -14.32 -20.29
C CYS A 121 -2.15 -14.42 -21.45
N ASN A 122 -0.96 -14.95 -21.19
CA ASN A 122 0.09 -15.03 -22.19
C ASN A 122 -0.28 -15.92 -23.38
N ASP A 123 -1.07 -16.98 -23.14
CA ASP A 123 -1.42 -17.98 -24.13
C ASP A 123 -2.48 -17.52 -25.14
N CYS A 124 -3.39 -16.63 -24.75
CA CYS A 124 -4.43 -16.11 -25.61
C CYS A 124 -4.37 -14.59 -25.84
N LYS A 125 -3.28 -13.96 -25.44
CA LYS A 125 -3.07 -12.51 -25.51
C LYS A 125 -3.25 -11.96 -26.93
N GLU A 126 -2.71 -12.63 -27.95
CA GLU A 126 -2.79 -12.17 -29.34
C GLU A 126 -4.22 -12.11 -29.85
N ASN A 127 -5.07 -13.08 -29.50
CA ASN A 127 -6.49 -13.05 -29.86
C ASN A 127 -7.21 -11.90 -29.13
N SER A 128 -6.92 -11.69 -27.85
CA SER A 128 -7.45 -10.58 -27.07
C SER A 128 -7.05 -9.21 -27.63
N LEU A 129 -5.81 -9.06 -28.12
CA LEU A 129 -5.32 -7.80 -28.71
C LEU A 129 -5.99 -7.51 -30.06
N LYS A 130 -6.30 -8.50 -30.88
CA LYS A 130 -7.04 -8.33 -32.13
C LYS A 130 -8.45 -7.82 -31.89
N LEU A 131 -9.14 -8.33 -30.87
CA LEU A 131 -10.49 -7.86 -30.50
C LEU A 131 -10.50 -6.41 -30.02
N VAL A 132 -9.44 -5.97 -29.32
CA VAL A 132 -9.34 -4.58 -28.79
C VAL A 132 -9.19 -3.56 -29.92
N SER A 133 -8.61 -3.93 -31.08
CA SER A 133 -8.45 -3.03 -32.22
C SER A 133 -9.76 -2.72 -32.96
N ASP A 134 -10.76 -3.61 -32.84
CA ASP A 134 -11.98 -3.55 -33.68
C ASP A 134 -13.21 -2.98 -32.97
N PHE A 135 -13.16 -2.72 -31.64
CA PHE A 135 -14.34 -2.28 -30.89
C PHE A 135 -14.14 -1.00 -30.07
N SER A 136 -15.17 -0.15 -30.11
CA SER A 136 -15.29 1.06 -29.29
C SER A 136 -15.31 0.76 -27.79
N GLU A 137 -14.63 1.56 -27.05
CA GLU A 137 -14.10 1.58 -25.67
C GLU A 137 -14.89 0.97 -24.50
N ASN A 138 -16.13 0.48 -24.64
CA ASN A 138 -16.99 0.36 -23.46
C ASN A 138 -17.26 -1.03 -22.88
N LEU A 139 -16.95 -2.14 -23.55
CA LEU A 139 -17.16 -3.51 -23.02
C LEU A 139 -16.37 -4.56 -23.81
N ILE A 140 -15.03 -4.56 -23.67
CA ILE A 140 -14.25 -5.62 -24.31
C ILE A 140 -14.26 -6.84 -23.40
N LYS A 141 -15.07 -7.82 -23.74
CA LYS A 141 -14.96 -9.15 -23.18
C LYS A 141 -13.76 -9.82 -23.85
N LEU A 142 -12.69 -10.03 -23.09
CA LEU A 142 -11.53 -10.76 -23.59
C LEU A 142 -11.94 -12.19 -23.92
N GLU A 143 -11.52 -12.69 -25.09
CA GLU A 143 -11.62 -14.10 -25.39
C GLU A 143 -10.48 -14.83 -24.65
N GLY A 144 -10.85 -15.67 -23.70
CA GLY A 144 -9.92 -16.47 -22.93
C GLY A 144 -9.68 -17.85 -23.54
N CYS A 145 -8.76 -18.60 -22.98
CA CYS A 145 -8.47 -20.01 -23.30
C CYS A 145 -8.65 -20.88 -22.05
N SER A 146 -8.51 -22.19 -22.21
CA SER A 146 -8.61 -23.15 -21.09
C SER A 146 -7.61 -22.86 -19.95
N ILE A 147 -6.43 -22.33 -20.26
CA ILE A 147 -5.37 -22.01 -19.29
C ILE A 147 -5.80 -20.86 -18.34
N CYS A 148 -6.51 -19.88 -18.86
CA CYS A 148 -7.02 -18.77 -18.04
C CYS A 148 -8.50 -18.94 -17.63
N ASN A 149 -9.05 -20.15 -17.75
CA ASN A 149 -10.47 -20.44 -17.51
C ASN A 149 -11.40 -19.48 -18.28
N TYR A 150 -11.07 -19.24 -19.53
CA TYR A 150 -11.83 -18.38 -20.47
C TYR A 150 -12.03 -16.93 -19.99
N THR A 151 -11.19 -16.45 -19.08
CA THR A 151 -11.25 -15.07 -18.57
C THR A 151 -10.42 -14.08 -19.38
N GLY A 152 -9.44 -14.54 -20.14
CA GLY A 152 -8.43 -13.70 -20.83
C GLY A 152 -7.37 -13.11 -19.89
N TYR A 153 -7.41 -13.44 -18.60
CA TYR A 153 -6.47 -12.93 -17.60
C TYR A 153 -5.67 -14.02 -16.92
N GLN A 154 -4.39 -13.75 -16.62
CA GLN A 154 -3.54 -14.64 -15.86
C GLN A 154 -2.61 -13.85 -14.92
N GLY A 155 -2.91 -13.94 -13.64
CA GLY A 155 -2.15 -13.27 -12.59
C GLY A 155 -2.38 -11.75 -12.57
N ARG A 156 -1.62 -11.09 -11.70
CA ARG A 156 -1.70 -9.65 -11.44
C ARG A 156 -0.29 -9.05 -11.44
N VAL A 157 -0.20 -7.75 -11.71
CA VAL A 157 1.02 -6.95 -11.57
C VAL A 157 0.73 -5.79 -10.66
N ALA A 158 1.66 -5.52 -9.74
CA ALA A 158 1.58 -4.37 -8.86
C ALA A 158 2.13 -3.12 -9.55
N ILE A 159 1.45 -1.99 -9.33
CA ILE A 159 1.95 -0.65 -9.62
C ILE A 159 1.97 0.14 -8.32
N PHE A 160 2.87 1.10 -8.24
CA PHE A 160 3.12 1.86 -7.02
C PHE A 160 3.12 3.36 -7.31
N ASP A 161 2.59 4.12 -6.36
CA ASP A 161 2.80 5.55 -6.23
C ASP A 161 3.63 5.78 -4.96
N TYR A 162 4.71 6.52 -5.09
CA TYR A 162 5.66 6.79 -4.03
C TYR A 162 5.70 8.28 -3.71
N LEU A 163 5.43 8.61 -2.46
CA LEU A 163 5.48 9.97 -1.93
C LEU A 163 6.53 10.05 -0.81
N LYS A 164 7.64 10.70 -1.10
CA LYS A 164 8.62 11.09 -0.07
C LYS A 164 8.11 12.33 0.67
N VAL A 165 8.07 12.27 1.99
CA VAL A 165 7.64 13.39 2.82
C VAL A 165 8.84 14.30 3.09
N ASP A 166 9.04 15.27 2.19
CA ASP A 166 10.11 16.27 2.29
C ASP A 166 9.75 17.42 3.26
N ASN A 167 10.67 18.35 3.45
CA ASN A 167 10.48 19.46 4.40
C ASN A 167 9.30 20.39 4.01
N ALA A 168 9.05 20.58 2.72
CA ALA A 168 7.92 21.39 2.26
C ALA A 168 6.59 20.72 2.62
N LEU A 169 6.46 19.43 2.33
CA LEU A 169 5.27 18.65 2.68
C LEU A 169 5.09 18.54 4.22
N LYS A 170 6.19 18.36 4.96
CA LYS A 170 6.18 18.37 6.44
C LYS A 170 5.60 19.69 6.97
N SER A 171 6.01 20.83 6.42
CA SER A 171 5.50 22.15 6.80
C SER A 171 4.00 22.28 6.51
N SER A 172 3.56 21.89 5.31
CA SER A 172 2.13 21.93 4.96
C SER A 172 1.28 21.01 5.84
N ILE A 173 1.78 19.81 6.18
CA ILE A 173 1.10 18.89 7.11
C ILE A 173 1.00 19.54 8.50
N SER A 174 2.11 20.06 9.02
CA SER A 174 2.19 20.65 10.36
C SER A 174 1.28 21.87 10.51
N ASN A 175 1.19 22.71 9.47
CA ASN A 175 0.30 23.88 9.43
C ASN A 175 -1.16 23.51 9.19
N ASN A 176 -1.46 22.22 9.06
CA ASN A 176 -2.79 21.70 8.73
C ASN A 176 -3.37 22.26 7.42
N GLU A 177 -2.49 22.58 6.46
CA GLU A 177 -2.90 23.05 5.15
C GLU A 177 -3.68 21.96 4.40
N PHE A 178 -4.60 22.38 3.53
CA PHE A 178 -5.32 21.46 2.66
C PHE A 178 -4.38 20.95 1.56
N ILE A 179 -4.13 19.66 1.54
CA ILE A 179 -3.36 18.99 0.49
C ILE A 179 -4.35 18.23 -0.39
N SER A 180 -4.51 18.69 -1.63
CA SER A 180 -5.41 18.03 -2.59
C SER A 180 -4.94 16.62 -2.90
N GLU A 181 -5.82 15.64 -2.89
CA GLU A 181 -5.51 14.26 -3.33
C GLU A 181 -5.12 14.18 -4.81
N ASN A 182 -5.54 15.17 -5.60
CA ASN A 182 -5.16 15.30 -7.01
C ASN A 182 -3.83 16.06 -7.20
N ALA A 183 -3.20 16.56 -6.14
CA ALA A 183 -1.90 17.20 -6.22
C ALA A 183 -0.86 16.16 -6.67
N ASN A 184 -0.19 16.44 -7.77
CA ASN A 184 0.83 15.57 -8.36
C ASN A 184 2.16 15.73 -7.59
N ILE A 185 2.12 15.48 -6.28
CA ILE A 185 3.25 15.68 -5.35
C ILE A 185 4.14 14.42 -5.27
N GLY A 186 3.61 13.26 -5.71
CA GLY A 186 4.33 12.00 -5.71
C GLY A 186 5.48 11.97 -6.74
N GLN A 187 6.52 11.21 -6.46
CA GLN A 187 7.61 10.96 -7.41
C GLN A 187 7.18 10.04 -8.56
N THR A 188 6.12 9.27 -8.36
CA THR A 188 5.47 8.43 -9.37
C THR A 188 3.97 8.70 -9.36
N ASN A 189 3.29 8.25 -10.40
CA ASN A 189 1.84 8.38 -10.51
C ASN A 189 1.27 7.05 -10.98
N LEU A 190 0.31 6.51 -10.24
CA LEU A 190 -0.33 5.23 -10.57
C LEU A 190 -0.89 5.19 -12.01
N LYS A 191 -1.42 6.32 -12.51
CA LYS A 191 -1.94 6.39 -13.89
C LYS A 191 -0.83 6.22 -14.91
N ASN A 192 0.31 6.89 -14.70
CA ASN A 192 1.47 6.77 -15.60
C ASN A 192 2.06 5.37 -15.55
N GLU A 193 2.17 4.77 -14.36
CA GLU A 193 2.65 3.39 -14.22
C GLU A 193 1.70 2.39 -14.89
N ALA A 194 0.39 2.56 -14.74
CA ALA A 194 -0.60 1.75 -15.45
C ALA A 194 -0.48 1.92 -16.96
N GLN A 195 -0.32 3.16 -17.47
CA GLN A 195 -0.18 3.44 -18.89
C GLN A 195 1.06 2.75 -19.48
N LYS A 196 2.20 2.77 -18.78
CA LYS A 196 3.41 2.04 -19.21
C LYS A 196 3.17 0.53 -19.39
N LEU A 197 2.32 -0.06 -18.55
CA LEU A 197 1.97 -1.48 -18.66
C LEU A 197 0.99 -1.74 -19.82
N VAL A 198 0.10 -0.80 -20.11
CA VAL A 198 -0.79 -0.85 -21.28
C VAL A 198 0.04 -0.76 -22.56
N ASP A 199 0.97 0.20 -22.65
CA ASP A 199 1.83 0.39 -23.82
C ASP A 199 2.72 -0.82 -24.11
N LYS A 200 3.11 -1.55 -23.05
CA LYS A 200 3.83 -2.84 -23.15
C LYS A 200 2.90 -4.04 -23.42
N ASN A 201 1.61 -3.81 -23.60
CA ASN A 201 0.60 -4.87 -23.76
C ASN A 201 0.66 -5.93 -22.63
N ILE A 202 0.94 -5.53 -21.38
CA ILE A 202 0.92 -6.41 -20.20
C ILE A 202 -0.47 -6.40 -19.57
N VAL A 203 -1.13 -5.24 -19.56
CA VAL A 203 -2.41 -4.97 -18.92
C VAL A 203 -3.38 -4.39 -19.94
N PRO A 204 -4.65 -4.78 -19.94
CA PRO A 204 -5.67 -4.16 -20.79
C PRO A 204 -5.93 -2.70 -20.44
N LYS A 205 -6.19 -1.86 -21.44
CA LYS A 205 -6.48 -0.42 -21.29
C LYS A 205 -7.65 -0.15 -20.32
N PHE A 206 -8.67 -0.98 -20.32
CA PHE A 206 -9.83 -0.80 -19.42
C PHE A 206 -9.51 -1.12 -17.96
N GLU A 207 -8.57 -2.04 -17.66
CA GLU A 207 -8.08 -2.27 -16.29
C GLU A 207 -7.38 -1.01 -15.74
N ALA A 208 -6.60 -0.33 -16.58
CA ALA A 208 -5.98 0.95 -16.22
C ALA A 208 -7.02 2.07 -16.04
N LYS A 209 -8.06 2.11 -16.89
CA LYS A 209 -9.18 3.08 -16.78
C LYS A 209 -10.01 2.84 -15.51
N ARG A 210 -10.30 1.57 -15.16
CA ARG A 210 -11.07 1.23 -13.96
C ARG A 210 -10.43 1.79 -12.70
N MET A 211 -9.10 1.74 -12.60
CA MET A 211 -8.34 2.32 -11.49
C MET A 211 -8.59 3.83 -11.34
N SER A 212 -8.84 4.56 -12.44
CA SER A 212 -9.12 5.99 -12.41
C SER A 212 -10.51 6.33 -11.86
N ILE A 213 -11.42 5.37 -11.86
CA ILE A 213 -12.80 5.52 -11.35
C ILE A 213 -12.82 5.27 -9.82
N ASP A 214 -11.96 4.38 -9.33
CA ASP A 214 -11.85 4.03 -7.90
C ASP A 214 -11.12 5.12 -7.08
N ILE A 215 -10.63 6.20 -7.73
CA ILE A 215 -9.93 7.34 -7.11
C ILE A 215 -10.86 8.57 -6.94
N LYS A 216 -12.18 8.38 -7.09
CA LYS A 216 -13.16 9.47 -6.84
C LYS A 216 -13.67 9.45 -5.42
#